data_e1ee70bffb6f22b3420025f70aa539a0
#
_entry.id   e1ee70bffb6f22b3420025f70aa539a0
#
_cell.length_a   1.000
_cell.length_b   1.000
_cell.length_c   1.000
_cell.angle_alpha   90.00
_cell.angle_beta   90.00
_cell.angle_gamma   90.00
#
_symmetry.space_group_name_H-M   'P 1'
#
loop_
_entity.id
_entity.type
_entity.pdbx_description
1 polymer ?
#
loop_
_entity_poly.entity_id
_entity_poly.type
_entity_poly.pdbx_seq_one_letter_code
_entity_poly.pdbx_strand_id
1 'polypeptide(L)'
;REAALLGPPFFERLVYQSGVPMVFDFDDAIFVSYRSPSNGYLSYLKFAGKTKGICRMASHVMVGNPYLAEYARQVNKNVTVIPTTIDTNKYRPLAKRDSDTLVIGWTGSYSTVQHLNTIRGALQKLAKLHRYRLRVIGTPTYEIEGVDVDAMPWKSDTELQDLSHIDIGVMPLPNDAWSKGKCGLKALQFMALGIPTICSPVGVNTDIIHDNDNGLLADSEDEWVEKMGRLLTSREMRERLGDAGRATVEERYSAVTQAPRVYEIFRSVMRNADMKVEAGLPSASAPSQI
;
A
#
# COMPACT_ATOMS: atom_id res chain seq x y z
N ARG A 1 -14.58 0.61 5.13
CA ARG A 1 -13.78 0.16 6.30
C ARG A 1 -14.70 -0.32 7.42
N GLU A 2 -14.14 -0.97 8.44
CA GLU A 2 -14.89 -1.41 9.62
C GLU A 2 -15.42 -0.21 10.41
N ALA A 3 -16.67 -0.30 10.90
CA ALA A 3 -17.28 0.78 11.68
C ALA A 3 -16.67 0.92 13.09
N ALA A 4 -16.18 -0.17 13.67
CA ALA A 4 -15.47 -0.16 14.95
C ALA A 4 -14.21 -1.03 14.88
N LEU A 5 -13.12 -0.60 15.50
CA LEU A 5 -11.85 -1.37 15.51
C LEU A 5 -11.93 -2.62 16.40
N LEU A 6 -12.73 -2.58 17.46
CA LEU A 6 -12.84 -3.63 18.47
C LEU A 6 -14.24 -4.26 18.46
N GLY A 7 -14.31 -5.52 18.87
CA GLY A 7 -15.57 -6.25 19.03
C GLY A 7 -16.15 -6.82 17.73
N PRO A 8 -17.30 -7.51 17.82
CA PRO A 8 -17.99 -8.09 16.68
C PRO A 8 -18.58 -7.00 15.75
N PRO A 9 -18.98 -7.33 14.50
CA PRO A 9 -19.51 -6.37 13.54
C PRO A 9 -20.96 -5.98 13.86
N PHE A 10 -21.18 -5.35 15.00
CA PHE A 10 -22.52 -5.00 15.47
C PHE A 10 -23.19 -3.93 14.59
N PHE A 11 -22.45 -2.86 14.30
CA PHE A 11 -22.98 -1.77 13.46
C PHE A 11 -23.23 -2.22 12.03
N GLU A 12 -22.34 -3.03 11.47
CA GLU A 12 -22.50 -3.58 10.13
C GLU A 12 -23.70 -4.53 10.06
N ARG A 13 -23.98 -5.26 11.15
CA ARG A 13 -25.20 -6.09 11.25
C ARG A 13 -26.47 -5.25 11.27
N LEU A 14 -26.49 -4.13 11.99
CA LEU A 14 -27.65 -3.22 12.00
C LEU A 14 -27.93 -2.66 10.60
N VAL A 15 -26.88 -2.20 9.89
CA VAL A 15 -27.01 -1.74 8.50
C VAL A 15 -27.53 -2.85 7.60
N TYR A 16 -26.99 -4.06 7.73
CA TYR A 16 -27.43 -5.22 6.96
C TYR A 16 -28.91 -5.54 7.22
N GLN A 17 -29.35 -5.52 8.48
CA GLN A 17 -30.74 -5.80 8.90
C GLN A 17 -31.73 -4.71 8.42
N SER A 18 -31.28 -3.45 8.28
CA SER A 18 -32.12 -2.36 7.76
C SER A 18 -32.39 -2.48 6.25
N GLY A 19 -31.74 -3.42 5.56
CA GLY A 19 -31.89 -3.61 4.13
C GLY A 19 -31.13 -2.62 3.25
N VAL A 20 -30.40 -1.67 3.85
CA VAL A 20 -29.55 -0.74 3.10
C VAL A 20 -28.35 -1.48 2.50
N PRO A 21 -28.11 -1.35 1.17
CA PRO A 21 -26.97 -2.00 0.54
C PRO A 21 -25.65 -1.46 1.08
N MET A 22 -24.71 -2.36 1.39
CA MET A 22 -23.42 -2.01 1.98
C MET A 22 -22.29 -2.39 1.03
N VAL A 23 -21.39 -1.44 0.76
CA VAL A 23 -20.10 -1.70 0.10
C VAL A 23 -19.02 -1.71 1.17
N PHE A 24 -18.26 -2.79 1.23
CA PHE A 24 -17.12 -2.91 2.17
C PHE A 24 -15.82 -2.78 1.41
N ASP A 25 -14.95 -1.88 1.89
CA ASP A 25 -13.66 -1.58 1.29
C ASP A 25 -12.54 -1.79 2.31
N PHE A 26 -11.48 -2.54 1.93
CA PHE A 26 -10.28 -2.71 2.75
C PHE A 26 -9.01 -2.92 1.91
N ASP A 27 -7.91 -2.34 2.41
CA ASP A 27 -6.62 -2.21 1.74
C ASP A 27 -5.44 -2.83 2.52
N ASP A 28 -5.72 -3.52 3.63
CA ASP A 28 -4.75 -4.24 4.46
C ASP A 28 -5.28 -5.64 4.84
N ALA A 29 -4.38 -6.58 5.15
CA ALA A 29 -4.76 -7.91 5.62
C ALA A 29 -5.32 -7.92 7.05
N ILE A 30 -6.37 -7.13 7.31
CA ILE A 30 -6.99 -6.93 8.64
C ILE A 30 -7.54 -8.23 9.26
N PHE A 31 -7.64 -9.30 8.49
CA PHE A 31 -8.01 -10.65 8.93
C PHE A 31 -6.81 -11.46 9.44
N VAL A 32 -5.59 -10.99 9.22
CA VAL A 32 -4.36 -11.60 9.76
C VAL A 32 -4.11 -11.03 11.15
N SER A 33 -3.88 -11.92 12.13
CA SER A 33 -3.48 -11.50 13.47
C SER A 33 -2.06 -10.93 13.42
N TYR A 34 -1.94 -9.62 13.33
CA TYR A 34 -0.67 -8.91 13.31
C TYR A 34 -0.48 -8.13 14.61
N ARG A 35 0.64 -8.39 15.29
CA ARG A 35 1.05 -7.64 16.48
C ARG A 35 1.97 -6.50 16.06
N SER A 36 1.42 -5.30 16.00
CA SER A 36 2.25 -4.10 15.85
C SER A 36 2.94 -3.77 17.17
N PRO A 37 4.21 -3.34 17.17
CA PRO A 37 4.88 -2.84 18.38
C PRO A 37 4.10 -1.74 19.12
N SER A 38 3.27 -0.98 18.40
CA SER A 38 2.46 0.12 18.94
C SER A 38 1.11 -0.30 19.53
N ASN A 39 0.59 -1.51 19.25
CA ASN A 39 -0.77 -1.90 19.65
C ASN A 39 -0.85 -2.81 20.90
N GLY A 40 0.27 -3.30 21.41
CA GLY A 40 0.34 -4.06 22.68
C GLY A 40 -0.80 -5.08 22.88
N TYR A 41 -1.40 -5.08 24.08
CA TYR A 41 -2.50 -5.96 24.45
C TYR A 41 -3.82 -5.74 23.69
N LEU A 42 -4.04 -4.56 23.07
CA LEU A 42 -5.25 -4.28 22.28
C LEU A 42 -5.34 -5.13 21.01
N SER A 43 -4.23 -5.71 20.56
CA SER A 43 -4.23 -6.62 19.40
C SER A 43 -5.01 -7.92 19.65
N TYR A 44 -5.18 -8.36 20.91
CA TYR A 44 -5.99 -9.53 21.28
C TYR A 44 -7.50 -9.28 21.18
N LEU A 45 -7.93 -8.02 21.20
CA LEU A 45 -9.35 -7.64 21.10
C LEU A 45 -9.82 -7.47 19.64
N LYS A 46 -8.92 -7.67 18.66
CA LYS A 46 -9.28 -7.70 17.25
C LYS A 46 -9.88 -9.06 16.90
N PHE A 47 -11.14 -9.07 16.54
CA PHE A 47 -11.83 -10.28 16.09
C PHE A 47 -11.46 -10.61 14.65
N ALA A 48 -10.50 -11.52 14.40
CA ALA A 48 -10.07 -11.91 13.06
C ALA A 48 -11.22 -12.39 12.15
N GLY A 49 -12.24 -13.04 12.74
CA GLY A 49 -13.44 -13.47 12.02
C GLY A 49 -14.42 -12.37 11.62
N LYS A 50 -14.26 -11.15 12.15
CA LYS A 50 -15.12 -10.00 11.88
C LYS A 50 -15.09 -9.62 10.39
N THR A 51 -13.91 -9.53 9.80
CA THR A 51 -13.73 -9.19 8.38
C THR A 51 -14.50 -10.15 7.47
N LYS A 52 -14.43 -11.47 7.76
CA LYS A 52 -15.19 -12.49 7.01
C LYS A 52 -16.70 -12.29 7.13
N GLY A 53 -17.16 -11.92 8.34
CA GLY A 53 -18.58 -11.61 8.60
C GLY A 53 -19.06 -10.39 7.80
N ILE A 54 -18.26 -9.31 7.79
CA ILE A 54 -18.59 -8.09 7.04
C ILE A 54 -18.57 -8.37 5.53
N CYS A 55 -17.56 -9.07 5.02
CA CYS A 55 -17.53 -9.48 3.62
C CYS A 55 -18.79 -10.24 3.20
N ARG A 56 -19.30 -11.15 4.06
CA ARG A 56 -20.53 -11.92 3.78
C ARG A 56 -21.79 -11.05 3.72
N MET A 57 -21.87 -10.02 4.56
CA MET A 57 -23.01 -9.10 4.64
C MET A 57 -22.98 -8.03 3.54
N ALA A 58 -21.81 -7.72 2.99
CA ALA A 58 -21.67 -6.68 1.99
C ALA A 58 -22.35 -7.05 0.67
N SER A 59 -23.02 -6.09 0.06
CA SER A 59 -23.57 -6.21 -1.30
C SER A 59 -22.47 -6.28 -2.35
N HIS A 60 -21.34 -5.62 -2.07
CA HIS A 60 -20.11 -5.64 -2.85
C HIS A 60 -18.90 -5.44 -1.95
N VAL A 61 -17.77 -6.08 -2.26
CA VAL A 61 -16.51 -5.91 -1.55
C VAL A 61 -15.47 -5.32 -2.52
N MET A 62 -14.87 -4.20 -2.15
CA MET A 62 -13.72 -3.65 -2.83
C MET A 62 -12.46 -3.96 -2.01
N VAL A 63 -11.39 -4.33 -2.68
CA VAL A 63 -10.11 -4.68 -2.02
C VAL A 63 -8.92 -4.13 -2.80
N GLY A 64 -7.84 -3.81 -2.10
CA GLY A 64 -6.68 -3.16 -2.69
C GLY A 64 -5.78 -4.07 -3.54
N ASN A 65 -5.87 -5.40 -3.42
CA ASN A 65 -5.02 -6.32 -4.17
C ASN A 65 -5.63 -7.73 -4.34
N PRO A 66 -5.05 -8.59 -5.22
CA PRO A 66 -5.55 -9.95 -5.47
C PRO A 66 -5.54 -10.86 -4.24
N TYR A 67 -4.55 -10.75 -3.34
CA TYR A 67 -4.46 -11.55 -2.12
C TYR A 67 -5.65 -11.28 -1.18
N LEU A 68 -6.04 -10.02 -1.02
CA LEU A 68 -7.22 -9.62 -0.26
C LEU A 68 -8.51 -10.10 -0.94
N ALA A 69 -8.54 -10.07 -2.29
CA ALA A 69 -9.68 -10.56 -3.05
C ALA A 69 -9.91 -12.06 -2.88
N GLU A 70 -8.85 -12.86 -2.87
CA GLU A 70 -8.93 -14.30 -2.63
C GLU A 70 -9.59 -14.60 -1.28
N TYR A 71 -9.20 -13.88 -0.23
CA TYR A 71 -9.85 -14.00 1.08
C TYR A 71 -11.35 -13.62 1.04
N ALA A 72 -11.70 -12.48 0.45
CA ALA A 72 -13.07 -12.01 0.40
C ALA A 72 -13.99 -12.95 -0.43
N ARG A 73 -13.47 -13.50 -1.53
CA ARG A 73 -14.18 -14.42 -2.44
C ARG A 73 -14.59 -15.74 -1.78
N GLN A 74 -13.98 -16.12 -0.66
CA GLN A 74 -14.42 -17.30 0.11
C GLN A 74 -15.87 -17.16 0.60
N VAL A 75 -16.40 -15.93 0.75
CA VAL A 75 -17.72 -15.69 1.35
C VAL A 75 -18.58 -14.67 0.59
N ASN A 76 -18.03 -13.99 -0.42
CA ASN A 76 -18.77 -13.06 -1.27
C ASN A 76 -18.35 -13.23 -2.73
N LYS A 77 -19.33 -13.35 -3.64
CA LYS A 77 -19.07 -13.47 -5.09
C LYS A 77 -18.82 -12.12 -5.76
N ASN A 78 -19.30 -11.04 -5.16
CA ASN A 78 -19.20 -9.67 -5.67
C ASN A 78 -17.94 -9.00 -5.09
N VAL A 79 -16.77 -9.36 -5.60
CA VAL A 79 -15.48 -8.83 -5.14
C VAL A 79 -14.72 -8.23 -6.31
N THR A 80 -14.35 -6.97 -6.20
CA THR A 80 -13.55 -6.26 -7.20
C THR A 80 -12.26 -5.74 -6.59
N VAL A 81 -11.14 -5.94 -7.29
CA VAL A 81 -9.87 -5.31 -6.94
C VAL A 81 -9.87 -3.88 -7.49
N ILE A 82 -9.82 -2.93 -6.56
CA ILE A 82 -9.55 -1.52 -6.82
C ILE A 82 -8.19 -1.23 -6.19
N PRO A 83 -7.12 -1.09 -6.98
CA PRO A 83 -5.80 -0.86 -6.42
C PRO A 83 -5.74 0.46 -5.66
N THR A 84 -4.80 0.57 -4.72
CA THR A 84 -4.48 1.85 -4.09
C THR A 84 -4.16 2.88 -5.18
N THR A 85 -4.72 4.07 -5.03
CA THR A 85 -4.60 5.14 -6.02
C THR A 85 -3.78 6.30 -5.50
N ILE A 86 -3.16 7.01 -6.44
CA ILE A 86 -2.43 8.27 -6.20
C ILE A 86 -3.11 9.41 -6.95
N ASP A 87 -3.24 10.56 -6.31
CA ASP A 87 -3.58 11.81 -6.98
C ASP A 87 -2.35 12.30 -7.78
N THR A 88 -2.31 11.97 -9.06
CA THR A 88 -1.19 12.30 -9.96
C THR A 88 -1.11 13.80 -10.29
N ASN A 89 -2.14 14.60 -9.99
CA ASN A 89 -2.07 16.06 -10.09
C ASN A 89 -1.33 16.64 -8.87
N LYS A 90 -1.53 16.04 -7.69
CA LYS A 90 -0.82 16.41 -6.46
C LYS A 90 0.60 15.85 -6.46
N TYR A 91 0.76 14.55 -6.69
CA TYR A 91 2.06 13.87 -6.75
C TYR A 91 2.62 13.94 -8.18
N ARG A 92 3.35 15.01 -8.47
CA ARG A 92 4.03 15.25 -9.75
C ARG A 92 5.51 15.52 -9.52
N PRO A 93 6.37 15.17 -10.48
CA PRO A 93 7.79 15.47 -10.38
C PRO A 93 8.02 16.96 -10.06
N LEU A 94 8.86 17.22 -9.07
CA LEU A 94 9.31 18.56 -8.71
C LEU A 94 10.76 18.75 -9.19
N ALA A 95 11.14 19.99 -9.42
CA ALA A 95 12.52 20.31 -9.76
C ALA A 95 13.45 19.82 -8.63
N LYS A 96 14.38 18.95 -8.97
CA LYS A 96 15.38 18.45 -8.03
C LYS A 96 16.39 19.56 -7.71
N ARG A 97 16.85 19.59 -6.47
CA ARG A 97 18.00 20.44 -6.09
C ARG A 97 19.28 19.78 -6.61
N ASP A 98 20.20 20.59 -7.11
CA ASP A 98 21.56 20.13 -7.34
C ASP A 98 22.19 19.78 -5.99
N SER A 99 22.53 18.51 -5.80
CA SER A 99 23.18 17.98 -4.63
C SER A 99 24.29 17.03 -5.05
N ASP A 100 25.48 17.20 -4.46
CA ASP A 100 26.61 16.30 -4.70
C ASP A 100 26.44 14.91 -4.07
N THR A 101 25.42 14.73 -3.24
CA THR A 101 25.14 13.47 -2.55
C THR A 101 23.73 13.00 -2.83
N LEU A 102 23.60 11.83 -3.46
CA LEU A 102 22.32 11.22 -3.77
C LEU A 102 21.61 10.70 -2.51
N VAL A 103 20.29 10.74 -2.51
CA VAL A 103 19.45 10.37 -1.37
C VAL A 103 18.66 9.10 -1.69
N ILE A 104 18.90 8.04 -0.93
CA ILE A 104 18.03 6.87 -0.88
C ILE A 104 16.95 7.18 0.17
N GLY A 105 15.67 6.97 -0.15
CA GLY A 105 14.58 7.35 0.74
C GLY A 105 13.60 6.24 1.03
N TRP A 106 13.14 6.24 2.28
CA TRP A 106 12.04 5.44 2.77
C TRP A 106 11.02 6.34 3.49
N THR A 107 9.74 6.06 3.33
CA THR A 107 8.65 6.73 4.06
C THR A 107 7.77 5.72 4.75
N GLY A 108 7.24 6.06 5.92
CA GLY A 108 6.35 5.17 6.66
C GLY A 108 6.00 5.70 8.03
N SER A 109 5.60 4.80 8.92
CA SER A 109 5.29 5.10 10.32
C SER A 109 6.26 4.35 11.24
N TYR A 110 6.28 4.74 12.51
CA TYR A 110 7.02 4.02 13.55
C TYR A 110 6.70 2.52 13.57
N SER A 111 5.45 2.15 13.32
CA SER A 111 5.03 0.73 13.31
C SER A 111 5.54 -0.06 12.08
N THR A 112 5.96 0.63 11.02
CA THR A 112 6.41 0.00 9.77
C THR A 112 7.91 0.14 9.50
N VAL A 113 8.65 0.88 10.33
CA VAL A 113 10.10 1.07 10.19
C VAL A 113 10.88 -0.26 10.28
N GLN A 114 10.34 -1.25 10.98
CA GLN A 114 10.89 -2.60 11.02
C GLN A 114 11.06 -3.24 9.62
N HIS A 115 10.26 -2.82 8.63
CA HIS A 115 10.44 -3.28 7.26
C HIS A 115 11.71 -2.72 6.64
N LEU A 116 12.11 -1.48 6.98
CA LEU A 116 13.39 -0.92 6.54
C LEU A 116 14.57 -1.71 7.14
N ASN A 117 14.43 -2.25 8.35
CA ASN A 117 15.46 -3.07 8.98
C ASN A 117 15.74 -4.38 8.23
N THR A 118 14.85 -4.85 7.37
CA THR A 118 15.10 -6.07 6.57
C THR A 118 16.25 -5.89 5.57
N ILE A 119 16.55 -4.64 5.18
CA ILE A 119 17.66 -4.30 4.28
C ILE A 119 18.81 -3.55 4.98
N ARG A 120 18.83 -3.56 6.33
CA ARG A 120 19.86 -2.84 7.11
C ARG A 120 21.27 -3.26 6.72
N GLY A 121 21.53 -4.56 6.56
CA GLY A 121 22.84 -5.08 6.13
C GLY A 121 23.22 -4.60 4.74
N ALA A 122 22.28 -4.59 3.79
CA ALA A 122 22.51 -4.07 2.46
C ALA A 122 22.86 -2.58 2.46
N LEU A 123 22.18 -1.76 3.28
CA LEU A 123 22.49 -0.34 3.43
C LEU A 123 23.89 -0.12 4.01
N GLN A 124 24.28 -0.90 5.00
CA GLN A 124 25.62 -0.83 5.58
C GLN A 124 26.73 -1.26 4.60
N LYS A 125 26.50 -2.35 3.83
CA LYS A 125 27.43 -2.78 2.76
C LYS A 125 27.55 -1.70 1.68
N LEU A 126 26.43 -1.14 1.26
CA LEU A 126 26.40 -0.10 0.24
C LEU A 126 27.17 1.16 0.67
N ALA A 127 27.07 1.57 1.94
CA ALA A 127 27.78 2.74 2.48
C ALA A 127 29.30 2.60 2.48
N LYS A 128 29.82 1.36 2.44
CA LYS A 128 31.27 1.10 2.27
C LYS A 128 31.72 1.22 0.81
N LEU A 129 30.79 1.12 -0.15
CA LEU A 129 31.08 1.13 -1.59
C LEU A 129 30.75 2.47 -2.25
N HIS A 130 29.73 3.17 -1.76
CA HIS A 130 29.20 4.39 -2.36
C HIS A 130 28.87 5.43 -1.29
N ARG A 131 29.09 6.70 -1.60
CA ARG A 131 28.63 7.82 -0.78
C ARG A 131 27.17 8.12 -1.11
N TYR A 132 26.28 8.04 -0.12
CA TYR A 132 24.85 8.42 -0.22
C TYR A 132 24.33 8.86 1.14
N ARG A 133 23.14 9.46 1.17
CA ARG A 133 22.38 9.74 2.38
C ARG A 133 21.12 8.89 2.41
N LEU A 134 20.79 8.32 3.56
CA LEU A 134 19.51 7.61 3.77
C LEU A 134 18.51 8.57 4.42
N ARG A 135 17.45 8.96 3.69
CA ARG A 135 16.34 9.72 4.25
C ARG A 135 15.25 8.79 4.75
N VAL A 136 14.86 8.96 6.03
CA VAL A 136 13.79 8.18 6.68
C VAL A 136 12.70 9.13 7.16
N ILE A 137 11.55 9.11 6.49
CA ILE A 137 10.41 9.97 6.79
C ILE A 137 9.39 9.19 7.63
N GLY A 138 9.05 9.73 8.83
CA GLY A 138 8.05 9.15 9.75
C GLY A 138 8.63 8.51 11.02
N THR A 139 9.97 8.47 11.15
CA THR A 139 10.64 7.94 12.35
C THR A 139 11.89 8.77 12.65
N PRO A 140 11.78 9.86 13.40
CA PRO A 140 12.85 10.87 13.55
C PRO A 140 14.06 10.38 14.34
N THR A 141 13.99 9.23 15.00
CA THR A 141 15.08 8.64 15.81
C THR A 141 15.73 7.44 15.13
N TYR A 142 15.52 7.24 13.82
CA TYR A 142 16.06 6.08 13.11
C TYR A 142 17.56 6.28 12.83
N GLU A 143 18.36 5.26 13.15
CA GLU A 143 19.80 5.27 12.97
C GLU A 143 20.32 3.91 12.44
N ILE A 144 21.34 3.97 11.61
CA ILE A 144 22.12 2.80 11.16
C ILE A 144 23.60 3.13 11.32
N GLU A 145 24.34 2.30 12.04
CA GLU A 145 25.77 2.43 12.18
C GLU A 145 26.49 2.39 10.82
N GLY A 146 27.35 3.37 10.56
CA GLY A 146 28.10 3.49 9.32
C GLY A 146 27.32 4.03 8.11
N VAL A 147 26.11 4.52 8.30
CA VAL A 147 25.27 5.15 7.25
C VAL A 147 24.94 6.59 7.63
N ASP A 148 25.07 7.54 6.70
CA ASP A 148 24.60 8.93 6.88
C ASP A 148 23.08 8.96 6.81
N VAL A 149 22.40 9.02 7.97
CA VAL A 149 20.94 8.98 8.10
C VAL A 149 20.37 10.37 8.37
N ASP A 150 19.40 10.78 7.54
CA ASP A 150 18.58 11.98 7.70
C ASP A 150 17.15 11.55 8.07
N ALA A 151 16.89 11.38 9.36
CA ALA A 151 15.63 10.91 9.89
C ALA A 151 14.74 12.08 10.34
N MET A 152 13.47 12.09 9.89
CA MET A 152 12.54 13.18 10.17
C MET A 152 11.11 12.68 10.43
N PRO A 153 10.29 13.46 11.17
CA PRO A 153 8.87 13.15 11.32
C PRO A 153 8.14 13.33 9.99
N TRP A 154 7.12 12.54 9.74
CA TRP A 154 6.19 12.79 8.65
C TRP A 154 5.25 13.95 8.98
N LYS A 155 5.06 14.85 8.01
CA LYS A 155 4.10 15.95 8.10
C LYS A 155 3.34 16.09 6.79
N SER A 156 2.01 16.25 6.87
CA SER A 156 1.13 16.31 5.70
C SER A 156 1.41 17.51 4.79
N ASP A 157 1.81 18.63 5.37
CA ASP A 157 2.08 19.90 4.68
C ASP A 157 3.44 19.93 3.95
N THR A 158 4.41 19.15 4.41
CA THR A 158 5.75 19.06 3.79
C THR A 158 6.00 17.76 3.04
N GLU A 159 5.08 16.80 3.07
CA GLU A 159 5.25 15.44 2.52
C GLU A 159 5.81 15.46 1.09
N LEU A 160 5.21 16.23 0.19
CA LEU A 160 5.65 16.28 -1.21
C LEU A 160 7.06 16.85 -1.35
N GLN A 161 7.37 17.89 -0.60
CA GLN A 161 8.69 18.49 -0.59
C GLN A 161 9.73 17.53 -0.01
N ASP A 162 9.41 16.84 1.08
CA ASP A 162 10.31 15.89 1.73
C ASP A 162 10.60 14.70 0.82
N LEU A 163 9.57 14.17 0.13
CA LEU A 163 9.70 13.08 -0.84
C LEU A 163 10.47 13.51 -2.09
N SER A 164 10.29 14.74 -2.59
CA SER A 164 10.95 15.24 -3.82
C SER A 164 12.47 15.31 -3.72
N HIS A 165 13.02 15.33 -2.51
CA HIS A 165 14.47 15.30 -2.27
C HIS A 165 15.07 13.88 -2.29
N ILE A 166 14.28 12.86 -2.59
CA ILE A 166 14.72 11.47 -2.71
C ILE A 166 15.07 11.20 -4.17
N ASP A 167 16.22 10.57 -4.39
CA ASP A 167 16.69 10.17 -5.72
C ASP A 167 16.37 8.72 -6.05
N ILE A 168 16.27 7.87 -5.02
CA ILE A 168 15.98 6.44 -5.13
C ILE A 168 15.01 6.07 -4.00
N GLY A 169 13.80 5.61 -4.34
CA GLY A 169 12.82 5.14 -3.37
C GLY A 169 13.02 3.66 -3.04
N VAL A 170 12.91 3.29 -1.77
CA VAL A 170 12.95 1.89 -1.35
C VAL A 170 11.71 1.47 -0.59
N MET A 171 11.15 0.30 -0.94
CA MET A 171 10.01 -0.31 -0.25
C MET A 171 10.31 -1.78 0.09
N PRO A 172 11.17 -2.03 1.08
CA PRO A 172 11.41 -3.38 1.56
C PRO A 172 10.21 -3.91 2.35
N LEU A 173 9.88 -5.19 2.14
CA LEU A 173 8.84 -5.92 2.87
C LEU A 173 9.31 -7.34 3.17
N PRO A 174 9.05 -7.88 4.37
CA PRO A 174 9.23 -9.31 4.62
C PRO A 174 8.16 -10.11 3.85
N ASN A 175 8.50 -11.35 3.46
CA ASN A 175 7.55 -12.23 2.80
C ASN A 175 6.67 -12.97 3.82
N ASP A 176 5.69 -12.27 4.37
CA ASP A 176 4.72 -12.81 5.32
C ASP A 176 3.27 -12.50 4.92
N ALA A 177 2.31 -13.12 5.62
CA ALA A 177 0.89 -12.99 5.31
C ALA A 177 0.37 -11.54 5.46
N TRP A 178 0.93 -10.76 6.39
CA TRP A 178 0.55 -9.37 6.58
C TRP A 178 1.07 -8.50 5.42
N SER A 179 2.33 -8.66 5.07
CA SER A 179 3.00 -7.90 4.00
C SER A 179 2.41 -8.18 2.62
N LYS A 180 1.95 -9.41 2.35
CA LYS A 180 1.20 -9.76 1.13
C LYS A 180 -0.11 -8.97 0.99
N GLY A 181 -0.70 -8.55 2.10
CA GLY A 181 -1.88 -7.69 2.12
C GLY A 181 -1.62 -6.22 1.85
N LYS A 182 -0.37 -5.77 1.78
CA LYS A 182 -0.04 -4.38 1.47
C LYS A 182 -0.37 -4.02 0.03
N CYS A 183 -0.79 -2.76 -0.18
CA CYS A 183 -1.26 -2.30 -1.49
C CYS A 183 -0.30 -1.33 -2.19
N GLY A 184 0.97 -1.33 -1.83
CA GLY A 184 2.04 -0.67 -2.58
C GLY A 184 2.10 0.86 -2.49
N LEU A 185 1.37 1.52 -1.59
CA LEU A 185 1.25 2.99 -1.52
C LEU A 185 2.61 3.71 -1.62
N LYS A 186 3.64 3.27 -0.90
CA LYS A 186 4.95 3.92 -0.89
C LYS A 186 5.64 3.85 -2.26
N ALA A 187 5.58 2.70 -2.91
CA ALA A 187 6.11 2.55 -4.26
C ALA A 187 5.38 3.49 -5.23
N LEU A 188 4.05 3.52 -5.15
CA LEU A 188 3.23 4.40 -5.98
C LEU A 188 3.52 5.89 -5.74
N GLN A 189 3.79 6.31 -4.50
CA GLN A 189 4.19 7.68 -4.17
C GLN A 189 5.52 8.05 -4.84
N PHE A 190 6.55 7.20 -4.73
CA PHE A 190 7.84 7.43 -5.37
C PHE A 190 7.71 7.44 -6.89
N MET A 191 7.07 6.43 -7.46
CA MET A 191 6.84 6.34 -8.91
C MET A 191 6.05 7.54 -9.44
N ALA A 192 5.02 8.00 -8.72
CA ALA A 192 4.25 9.19 -9.08
C ALA A 192 5.11 10.46 -9.14
N LEU A 193 6.15 10.55 -8.34
CA LEU A 193 7.11 11.65 -8.35
C LEU A 193 8.25 11.46 -9.37
N GLY A 194 8.21 10.41 -10.20
CA GLY A 194 9.27 10.08 -11.15
C GLY A 194 10.56 9.62 -10.45
N ILE A 195 10.45 9.08 -9.24
CA ILE A 195 11.59 8.56 -8.48
C ILE A 195 11.73 7.06 -8.77
N PRO A 196 12.88 6.60 -9.29
CA PRO A 196 13.13 5.17 -9.51
C PRO A 196 13.00 4.42 -8.20
N THR A 197 12.27 3.32 -8.21
CA THR A 197 11.83 2.63 -7.00
C THR A 197 12.31 1.19 -6.98
N ILE A 198 12.83 0.75 -5.84
CA ILE A 198 13.21 -0.65 -5.58
C ILE A 198 12.28 -1.22 -4.51
N CYS A 199 11.67 -2.38 -4.79
CA CYS A 199 10.77 -3.07 -3.87
C CYS A 199 11.21 -4.51 -3.61
N SER A 200 10.84 -5.06 -2.46
CA SER A 200 10.82 -6.52 -2.30
C SER A 200 9.75 -7.15 -3.20
N PRO A 201 9.99 -8.34 -3.82
CA PRO A 201 9.01 -9.04 -4.67
C PRO A 201 7.92 -9.71 -3.83
N VAL A 202 7.19 -8.92 -3.03
CA VAL A 202 6.18 -9.41 -2.08
C VAL A 202 4.81 -8.80 -2.37
N GLY A 203 3.80 -9.65 -2.49
CA GLY A 203 2.41 -9.25 -2.72
C GLY A 203 2.27 -8.41 -3.99
N VAL A 204 1.54 -7.30 -3.90
CA VAL A 204 1.24 -6.43 -5.04
C VAL A 204 2.46 -5.72 -5.65
N ASN A 205 3.61 -5.73 -4.96
CA ASN A 205 4.81 -5.10 -5.50
C ASN A 205 5.24 -5.73 -6.85
N THR A 206 4.98 -7.02 -7.06
CA THR A 206 5.25 -7.72 -8.33
C THR A 206 4.25 -7.37 -9.45
N ASP A 207 3.08 -6.82 -9.10
CA ASP A 207 2.09 -6.33 -10.06
C ASP A 207 2.36 -4.86 -10.44
N ILE A 208 2.97 -4.09 -9.52
CA ILE A 208 3.31 -2.68 -9.69
C ILE A 208 4.64 -2.53 -10.43
N ILE A 209 5.66 -3.28 -9.98
CA ILE A 209 7.03 -3.19 -10.49
C ILE A 209 7.30 -4.35 -11.46
N HIS A 210 7.61 -4.00 -12.69
CA HIS A 210 8.19 -4.88 -13.68
C HIS A 210 9.70 -4.64 -13.68
N ASP A 211 10.46 -5.64 -13.22
CA ASP A 211 11.90 -5.50 -12.94
C ASP A 211 12.69 -5.04 -14.18
N ASN A 212 13.51 -4.01 -14.00
CA ASN A 212 14.28 -3.32 -15.04
C ASN A 212 13.46 -2.57 -16.11
N ASP A 213 12.14 -2.56 -16.05
CA ASP A 213 11.27 -1.82 -16.95
C ASP A 213 10.79 -0.49 -16.33
N ASN A 214 10.01 -0.55 -15.24
CA ASN A 214 9.42 0.60 -14.54
C ASN A 214 9.89 0.77 -13.09
N GLY A 215 10.83 -0.05 -12.65
CA GLY A 215 11.39 -0.11 -11.31
C GLY A 215 12.29 -1.32 -11.15
N LEU A 216 12.68 -1.63 -9.92
CA LEU A 216 13.51 -2.79 -9.61
C LEU A 216 12.89 -3.63 -8.50
N LEU A 217 13.07 -4.95 -8.59
CA LEU A 217 12.72 -5.89 -7.52
C LEU A 217 13.99 -6.49 -6.93
N ALA A 218 14.13 -6.52 -5.61
CA ALA A 218 15.28 -7.11 -4.91
C ALA A 218 14.81 -7.94 -3.72
N ASP A 219 15.28 -9.18 -3.63
CA ASP A 219 14.92 -10.13 -2.58
C ASP A 219 16.08 -10.39 -1.61
N SER A 220 17.27 -10.68 -2.14
CA SER A 220 18.47 -10.92 -1.35
C SER A 220 19.23 -9.63 -0.99
N GLU A 221 20.04 -9.70 0.07
CA GLU A 221 20.91 -8.59 0.49
C GLU A 221 21.85 -8.13 -0.64
N ASP A 222 22.41 -9.07 -1.39
CA ASP A 222 23.33 -8.76 -2.48
C ASP A 222 22.61 -8.11 -3.67
N GLU A 223 21.37 -8.51 -3.99
CA GLU A 223 20.55 -7.84 -5.01
C GLU A 223 20.19 -6.40 -4.59
N TRP A 224 19.87 -6.17 -3.31
CA TRP A 224 19.65 -4.82 -2.80
C TRP A 224 20.89 -3.95 -2.97
N VAL A 225 22.08 -4.46 -2.60
CA VAL A 225 23.36 -3.73 -2.77
C VAL A 225 23.63 -3.44 -4.24
N GLU A 226 23.52 -4.45 -5.11
CA GLU A 226 23.75 -4.30 -6.55
C GLU A 226 22.82 -3.26 -7.16
N LYS A 227 21.49 -3.43 -6.97
CA LYS A 227 20.47 -2.60 -7.62
C LYS A 227 20.50 -1.16 -7.11
N MET A 228 20.69 -0.92 -5.81
CA MET A 228 20.92 0.41 -5.27
C MET A 228 22.21 1.02 -5.83
N GLY A 229 23.31 0.26 -5.89
CA GLY A 229 24.59 0.70 -6.45
C GLY A 229 24.49 1.12 -7.91
N ARG A 230 23.77 0.35 -8.73
CA ARG A 230 23.49 0.71 -10.15
C ARG A 230 22.73 2.03 -10.28
N LEU A 231 21.72 2.25 -9.43
CA LEU A 231 20.99 3.52 -9.42
C LEU A 231 21.84 4.68 -8.91
N LEU A 232 22.73 4.47 -7.93
CA LEU A 232 23.65 5.52 -7.47
C LEU A 232 24.63 5.95 -8.55
N THR A 233 25.08 5.03 -9.41
CA THR A 233 26.12 5.30 -10.42
C THR A 233 25.57 5.70 -11.80
N SER A 234 24.32 5.38 -12.13
CA SER A 234 23.73 5.67 -13.45
C SER A 234 22.57 6.66 -13.35
N ARG A 235 22.81 7.91 -13.75
CA ARG A 235 21.77 8.93 -13.90
C ARG A 235 20.74 8.53 -14.97
N GLU A 236 21.21 8.04 -16.11
CA GLU A 236 20.35 7.59 -17.21
C GLU A 236 19.35 6.51 -16.73
N MET A 237 19.83 5.54 -15.94
CA MET A 237 18.97 4.49 -15.39
C MET A 237 17.92 5.07 -14.42
N ARG A 238 18.31 6.04 -13.59
CA ARG A 238 17.35 6.70 -12.67
C ARG A 238 16.26 7.42 -13.44
N GLU A 239 16.63 8.21 -14.46
CA GLU A 239 15.68 8.95 -15.30
C GLU A 239 14.74 7.98 -16.04
N ARG A 240 15.29 7.00 -16.75
CA ARG A 240 14.50 6.00 -17.50
C ARG A 240 13.48 5.26 -16.61
N LEU A 241 13.92 4.73 -15.47
CA LEU A 241 13.02 3.99 -14.57
C LEU A 241 12.05 4.91 -13.84
N GLY A 242 12.43 6.13 -13.53
CA GLY A 242 11.54 7.14 -12.96
C GLY A 242 10.41 7.53 -13.91
N ASP A 243 10.73 7.80 -15.16
CA ASP A 243 9.75 8.16 -16.21
C ASP A 243 8.79 6.98 -16.48
N ALA A 244 9.31 5.77 -16.65
CA ALA A 244 8.50 4.57 -16.85
C ALA A 244 7.61 4.25 -15.64
N GLY A 245 8.14 4.43 -14.44
CA GLY A 245 7.39 4.31 -13.19
C GLY A 245 6.24 5.32 -13.12
N ARG A 246 6.50 6.59 -13.45
CA ARG A 246 5.48 7.63 -13.51
C ARG A 246 4.37 7.29 -14.51
N ALA A 247 4.72 6.89 -15.72
CA ALA A 247 3.76 6.49 -16.76
C ALA A 247 2.86 5.34 -16.26
N THR A 248 3.44 4.33 -15.61
CA THR A 248 2.70 3.21 -15.01
C THR A 248 1.66 3.69 -13.99
N VAL A 249 2.02 4.64 -13.12
CA VAL A 249 1.10 5.17 -12.11
C VAL A 249 -0.02 5.97 -12.77
N GLU A 250 0.27 6.82 -13.73
CA GLU A 250 -0.73 7.61 -14.45
C GLU A 250 -1.74 6.73 -15.16
N GLU A 251 -1.28 5.67 -15.82
CA GLU A 251 -2.12 4.76 -16.59
C GLU A 251 -2.99 3.85 -15.69
N ARG A 252 -2.40 3.28 -14.64
CA ARG A 252 -3.02 2.16 -13.90
C ARG A 252 -3.44 2.48 -12.47
N TYR A 253 -2.78 3.43 -11.81
CA TYR A 253 -2.93 3.70 -10.38
C TYR A 253 -3.33 5.15 -10.05
N SER A 254 -3.65 5.96 -11.05
CA SER A 254 -4.16 7.31 -10.78
C SER A 254 -5.59 7.27 -10.27
N ALA A 255 -5.93 8.23 -9.39
CA ALA A 255 -7.29 8.39 -8.91
C ALA A 255 -8.26 8.65 -10.08
N VAL A 256 -7.82 9.36 -11.12
CA VAL A 256 -8.63 9.67 -12.31
C VAL A 256 -8.98 8.38 -13.07
N THR A 257 -8.03 7.46 -13.24
CA THR A 257 -8.25 6.19 -13.94
C THR A 257 -9.16 5.23 -13.16
N GLN A 258 -9.05 5.21 -11.84
CA GLN A 258 -9.80 4.25 -11.01
C GLN A 258 -11.17 4.75 -10.54
N ALA A 259 -11.41 6.07 -10.46
CA ALA A 259 -12.68 6.63 -10.01
C ALA A 259 -13.91 6.15 -10.82
N PRO A 260 -13.86 6.05 -12.16
CA PRO A 260 -15.01 5.50 -12.93
C PRO A 260 -15.36 4.06 -12.53
N ARG A 261 -14.36 3.21 -12.21
CA ARG A 261 -14.60 1.82 -11.78
C ARG A 261 -15.32 1.76 -10.43
N VAL A 262 -14.89 2.62 -9.49
CA VAL A 262 -15.54 2.75 -8.19
C VAL A 262 -16.98 3.25 -8.35
N TYR A 263 -17.19 4.26 -9.19
CA TYR A 263 -18.53 4.78 -9.50
C TYR A 263 -19.47 3.70 -10.06
N GLU A 264 -19.02 2.89 -11.01
CA GLU A 264 -19.83 1.81 -11.58
C GLU A 264 -20.18 0.71 -10.55
N ILE A 265 -19.30 0.44 -9.59
CA ILE A 265 -19.60 -0.46 -8.47
C ILE A 265 -20.78 0.09 -7.66
N PHE A 266 -20.71 1.34 -7.21
CA PHE A 266 -21.80 1.96 -6.45
C PHE A 266 -23.09 2.01 -7.25
N ARG A 267 -23.03 2.40 -8.51
CA ARG A 267 -24.19 2.44 -9.41
C ARG A 267 -24.84 1.07 -9.59
N SER A 268 -24.04 0.01 -9.73
CA SER A 268 -24.55 -1.35 -9.86
C SER A 268 -25.20 -1.85 -8.58
N VAL A 269 -24.63 -1.52 -7.42
CA VAL A 269 -25.18 -1.88 -6.10
C VAL A 269 -26.52 -1.20 -5.87
N MET A 270 -26.65 0.08 -6.22
CA MET A 270 -27.91 0.82 -6.10
C MET A 270 -28.99 0.24 -7.01
N ARG A 271 -28.70 0.03 -8.29
CA ARG A 271 -29.65 -0.59 -9.22
C ARG A 271 -30.19 -1.95 -8.76
N ASN A 272 -29.26 -2.78 -8.22
CA ASN A 272 -29.65 -4.10 -7.71
C ASN A 272 -30.54 -4.00 -6.46
N ALA A 273 -30.40 -2.97 -5.66
CA ALA A 273 -31.26 -2.70 -4.51
C ALA A 273 -32.66 -2.27 -4.95
N ASP A 274 -32.75 -1.34 -5.90
CA ASP A 274 -34.05 -0.85 -6.45
C ASP A 274 -34.84 -1.99 -7.10
N MET A 275 -34.21 -2.83 -7.93
CA MET A 275 -34.83 -4.00 -8.52
C MET A 275 -35.40 -5.00 -7.49
N LYS A 276 -34.72 -5.17 -6.34
CA LYS A 276 -35.22 -6.04 -5.26
C LYS A 276 -36.47 -5.45 -4.59
N VAL A 277 -36.47 -4.14 -4.37
CA VAL A 277 -37.65 -3.44 -3.80
C VAL A 277 -38.85 -3.55 -4.75
N GLU A 278 -38.66 -3.31 -6.05
CA GLU A 278 -39.70 -3.43 -7.05
C GLU A 278 -40.26 -4.87 -7.19
N ALA A 279 -39.38 -5.88 -7.01
CA ALA A 279 -39.74 -7.29 -7.05
C ALA A 279 -40.41 -7.79 -5.75
N GLY A 280 -40.58 -6.94 -4.73
CA GLY A 280 -41.12 -7.33 -3.42
C GLY A 280 -40.28 -8.38 -2.68
N LEU A 281 -39.00 -8.54 -3.05
CA LEU A 281 -38.12 -9.49 -2.44
C LEU A 281 -37.49 -8.89 -1.15
N PRO A 282 -37.36 -9.66 -0.07
CA PRO A 282 -36.72 -9.18 1.15
C PRO A 282 -35.27 -8.76 0.81
N SER A 283 -34.86 -7.59 1.30
CA SER A 283 -33.56 -6.97 1.03
C SER A 283 -32.35 -7.80 1.53
N ALA A 284 -32.55 -8.74 2.45
CA ALA A 284 -31.57 -9.73 2.87
C ALA A 284 -32.28 -10.95 3.48
N SER A 285 -32.02 -12.16 2.99
CA SER A 285 -32.34 -13.38 3.71
C SER A 285 -31.39 -13.49 4.90
N ALA A 286 -31.91 -13.58 6.13
CA ALA A 286 -31.12 -13.88 7.32
C ALA A 286 -30.30 -15.17 7.07
N PRO A 287 -29.02 -15.22 7.42
CA PRO A 287 -28.29 -16.47 7.39
C PRO A 287 -28.95 -17.42 8.38
N SER A 288 -29.31 -18.63 7.93
CA SER A 288 -29.70 -19.74 8.80
C SER A 288 -28.64 -19.88 9.89
N GLN A 289 -29.09 -19.89 11.12
CA GLN A 289 -28.27 -20.21 12.29
C GLN A 289 -27.63 -21.59 12.09
N ILE A 290 -26.31 -21.63 12.01
CA ILE A 290 -25.45 -22.75 12.36
C ILE A 290 -24.27 -22.20 13.13
#